data_ccaba5654a6aa29d260ddbd7270f7e8a
#
_entry.id   ccaba5654a6aa29d260ddbd7270f7e8a
#
_cell.length_a   1.000
_cell.length_b   1.000
_cell.length_c   1.000
_cell.angle_alpha   90.00
_cell.angle_beta   90.00
_cell.angle_gamma   90.00
#
_symmetry.space_group_name_H-M   'P 1'
#
loop_
_entity.id
_entity.type
_entity.pdbx_description
1 polymer ?
#
loop_
_entity_poly.entity_id
_entity_poly.type
_entity_poly.pdbx_seq_one_letter_code
_entity_poly.pdbx_strand_id
1 'polypeptide(L)'
;NAMEQNHVSHSAMREALGRLRECLDFALGNQLIKVNPCLIVEVPWTFKQSKEEIALTQEEQDNFLSEMEDSWYKEMFYFMCLTGVRVGELGGMKWSDIDFKKKVVHVRRSLSCSYYNGEKRMMLVTPKTVNSIREIPFLGEMEEILKAQKKKQNKLKEELGSRWRSTDDLKDLVFTTG
;
A
#
# COMPACT_ATOMS: atom_id res chain seq x y z
N ASN A 1 17.93 -0.37 -29.59
CA ASN A 1 16.54 -0.65 -29.23
C ASN A 1 15.78 0.65 -29.07
N ALA A 2 14.58 0.78 -29.72
CA ALA A 2 13.81 2.04 -29.71
C ALA A 2 13.43 2.48 -28.28
N MET A 3 13.20 1.55 -27.37
CA MET A 3 12.87 1.86 -25.96
C MET A 3 14.09 2.36 -25.17
N GLU A 4 15.30 1.89 -25.48
CA GLU A 4 16.53 2.40 -24.86
C GLU A 4 16.83 3.81 -25.33
N GLN A 5 16.61 4.11 -26.62
CA GLN A 5 16.77 5.46 -27.17
C GLN A 5 15.79 6.47 -26.56
N ASN A 6 14.59 6.01 -26.12
CA ASN A 6 13.58 6.84 -25.45
C ASN A 6 13.70 6.87 -23.91
N HIS A 7 14.82 6.42 -23.34
CA HIS A 7 15.07 6.39 -21.89
C HIS A 7 14.01 5.65 -21.07
N VAL A 8 13.37 4.62 -21.65
CA VAL A 8 12.39 3.79 -20.93
C VAL A 8 13.10 2.95 -19.87
N SER A 9 12.55 2.90 -18.67
CA SER A 9 13.18 2.14 -17.57
C SER A 9 13.14 0.62 -17.84
N HIS A 10 14.14 -0.10 -17.33
CA HIS A 10 14.23 -1.56 -17.47
C HIS A 10 12.98 -2.28 -16.90
N SER A 11 12.42 -1.78 -15.78
CA SER A 11 11.18 -2.32 -15.20
C SER A 11 9.98 -2.12 -16.14
N ALA A 12 9.87 -0.95 -16.78
CA ALA A 12 8.80 -0.69 -17.75
C ALA A 12 8.94 -1.56 -19.01
N MET A 13 10.16 -1.77 -19.48
CA MET A 13 10.41 -2.69 -20.62
C MET A 13 10.01 -4.13 -20.26
N ARG A 14 10.35 -4.59 -19.07
CA ARG A 14 9.98 -5.93 -18.57
C ARG A 14 8.47 -6.10 -18.42
N GLU A 15 7.80 -5.08 -17.88
CA GLU A 15 6.34 -5.09 -17.74
C GLU A 15 5.65 -5.11 -19.11
N ALA A 16 6.07 -4.25 -20.04
CA ALA A 16 5.53 -4.22 -21.39
C ALA A 16 5.71 -5.57 -22.11
N LEU A 17 6.90 -6.18 -22.01
CA LEU A 17 7.16 -7.50 -22.59
C LEU A 17 6.29 -8.58 -21.91
N GLY A 18 6.09 -8.51 -20.60
CA GLY A 18 5.22 -9.42 -19.87
C GLY A 18 3.78 -9.35 -20.35
N ARG A 19 3.23 -8.14 -20.49
CA ARG A 19 1.86 -7.93 -21.01
C ARG A 19 1.69 -8.40 -22.44
N LEU A 20 2.69 -8.12 -23.29
CA LEU A 20 2.66 -8.59 -24.67
C LEU A 20 2.74 -10.11 -24.75
N ARG A 21 3.57 -10.74 -23.90
CA ARG A 21 3.67 -12.20 -23.81
C ARG A 21 2.34 -12.84 -23.41
N GLU A 22 1.68 -12.32 -22.37
CA GLU A 22 0.35 -12.78 -21.93
C GLU A 22 -0.70 -12.67 -23.06
N CYS A 23 -0.72 -11.55 -23.79
CA CYS A 23 -1.62 -11.34 -24.91
C CYS A 23 -1.38 -12.36 -26.05
N LEU A 24 -0.11 -12.60 -26.39
CA LEU A 24 0.25 -13.55 -27.47
C LEU A 24 0.09 -15.01 -27.02
N ASP A 25 0.23 -15.34 -25.74
CA ASP A 25 -0.10 -16.66 -25.19
C ASP A 25 -1.61 -16.94 -25.31
N PHE A 26 -2.45 -15.93 -25.05
CA PHE A 26 -3.88 -16.03 -25.31
C PHE A 26 -4.19 -16.27 -26.79
N ALA A 27 -3.54 -15.54 -27.69
CA ALA A 27 -3.69 -15.73 -29.14
C ALA A 27 -3.21 -17.12 -29.59
N LEU A 28 -2.13 -17.64 -29.02
CA LEU A 28 -1.62 -19.00 -29.27
C LEU A 28 -2.63 -20.06 -28.78
N GLY A 29 -3.16 -19.89 -27.57
CA GLY A 29 -4.17 -20.79 -26.99
C GLY A 29 -5.46 -20.84 -27.82
N ASN A 30 -5.83 -19.74 -28.47
CA ASN A 30 -6.97 -19.66 -29.39
C ASN A 30 -6.63 -20.01 -30.84
N GLN A 31 -5.42 -20.54 -31.12
CA GLN A 31 -4.96 -20.95 -32.44
C GLN A 31 -4.94 -19.81 -33.49
N LEU A 32 -4.88 -18.55 -33.05
CA LEU A 32 -4.77 -17.37 -33.91
C LEU A 32 -3.34 -17.20 -34.45
N ILE A 33 -2.36 -17.67 -33.70
CA ILE A 33 -0.94 -17.70 -34.06
C ILE A 33 -0.37 -19.10 -33.79
N LYS A 34 0.71 -19.46 -34.49
CA LYS A 34 1.37 -20.77 -34.33
C LYS A 34 2.47 -20.77 -33.30
N VAL A 35 3.08 -19.62 -33.03
CA VAL A 35 4.20 -19.47 -32.09
C VAL A 35 4.07 -18.09 -31.42
N ASN A 36 4.39 -18.01 -30.13
CA ASN A 36 4.52 -16.72 -29.47
C ASN A 36 5.95 -16.19 -29.67
N PRO A 37 6.15 -15.11 -30.47
CA PRO A 37 7.48 -14.56 -30.75
C PRO A 37 8.15 -13.93 -29.51
N CYS A 38 7.39 -13.61 -28.45
CA CYS A 38 7.95 -13.04 -27.22
C CYS A 38 8.72 -14.06 -26.36
N LEU A 39 8.65 -15.36 -26.66
CA LEU A 39 9.36 -16.38 -25.89
C LEU A 39 10.88 -16.28 -26.02
N ILE A 40 11.36 -15.77 -27.17
CA ILE A 40 12.79 -15.61 -27.47
C ILE A 40 13.30 -14.19 -27.21
N VAL A 41 12.43 -13.28 -26.78
CA VAL A 41 12.81 -11.89 -26.53
C VAL A 41 13.23 -11.74 -25.08
N GLU A 42 14.43 -11.24 -24.86
CA GLU A 42 14.93 -10.87 -23.56
C GLU A 42 15.05 -9.35 -23.44
N VAL A 43 14.72 -8.83 -22.26
CA VAL A 43 14.98 -7.42 -21.94
C VAL A 43 16.46 -7.31 -21.62
N PRO A 44 17.22 -6.43 -22.31
CA PRO A 44 18.63 -6.26 -22.03
C PRO A 44 18.88 -5.95 -20.55
N TRP A 45 19.85 -6.62 -19.96
CA TRP A 45 20.26 -6.35 -18.59
C TRP A 45 20.96 -4.99 -18.56
N THR A 46 20.31 -3.99 -17.97
CA THR A 46 20.98 -2.72 -17.67
C THR A 46 21.45 -2.76 -16.23
N PHE A 47 22.75 -2.65 -15.99
CA PHE A 47 23.29 -2.38 -14.67
C PHE A 47 22.78 -1.01 -14.23
N LYS A 48 21.60 -0.94 -13.62
CA LYS A 48 21.31 0.17 -12.73
C LYS A 48 22.07 -0.13 -11.45
N GLN A 49 23.03 0.74 -11.12
CA GLN A 49 23.41 0.86 -9.71
C GLN A 49 22.10 0.95 -8.92
N SER A 50 21.86 0.00 -8.03
CA SER A 50 20.78 0.12 -7.06
C SER A 50 20.98 1.52 -6.45
N LYS A 51 20.00 2.41 -6.57
CA LYS A 51 20.00 3.59 -5.74
C LYS A 51 20.12 3.06 -4.32
N GLU A 52 21.17 3.46 -3.62
CA GLU A 52 21.25 3.19 -2.19
C GLU A 52 19.92 3.64 -1.60
N GLU A 53 19.21 2.72 -0.99
CA GLU A 53 18.01 3.06 -0.23
C GLU A 53 18.52 3.82 0.99
N ILE A 54 18.44 5.14 0.93
CA ILE A 54 18.83 6.03 2.01
C ILE A 54 17.72 5.94 3.05
N ALA A 55 17.97 5.21 4.14
CA ALA A 55 17.13 5.28 5.31
C ALA A 55 17.29 6.64 5.99
N LEU A 56 16.21 7.19 6.52
CA LEU A 56 16.28 8.41 7.33
C LEU A 56 17.14 8.15 8.58
N THR A 57 18.01 9.08 8.90
CA THR A 57 18.67 9.11 10.20
C THR A 57 17.67 9.40 11.30
N GLN A 58 18.03 9.15 12.56
CA GLN A 58 17.16 9.46 13.69
C GLN A 58 16.79 10.95 13.73
N GLU A 59 17.75 11.83 13.49
CA GLU A 59 17.53 13.28 13.47
C GLU A 59 16.57 13.70 12.35
N GLU A 60 16.70 13.13 11.15
CA GLU A 60 15.80 13.41 10.04
C GLU A 60 14.38 12.89 10.32
N GLN A 61 14.27 11.73 10.98
CA GLN A 61 12.98 11.19 11.41
C GLN A 61 12.33 12.08 12.47
N ASP A 62 13.07 12.52 13.47
CA ASP A 62 12.57 13.39 14.53
C ASP A 62 12.13 14.74 13.97
N ASN A 63 12.90 15.33 13.07
CA ASN A 63 12.54 16.55 12.36
C ASN A 63 11.26 16.37 11.53
N PHE A 64 11.16 15.27 10.76
CA PHE A 64 9.97 14.97 10.00
C PHE A 64 8.72 14.84 10.88
N LEU A 65 8.82 14.12 12.00
CA LEU A 65 7.72 13.93 12.92
C LEU A 65 7.32 15.25 13.62
N SER A 66 8.29 16.11 13.95
CA SER A 66 7.99 17.44 14.53
C SER A 66 7.22 18.34 13.57
N GLU A 67 7.53 18.31 12.28
CA GLU A 67 6.77 19.03 11.24
C GLU A 67 5.34 18.47 11.04
N MET A 68 5.10 17.24 11.48
CA MET A 68 3.77 16.61 11.40
C MET A 68 2.86 16.93 12.61
N GLU A 69 3.33 17.65 13.64
CA GLU A 69 2.59 17.92 14.89
C GLU A 69 1.21 18.55 14.65
N ASP A 70 1.12 19.51 13.74
CA ASP A 70 -0.12 20.19 13.38
C ASP A 70 -0.88 19.53 12.22
N SER A 71 -0.36 18.41 11.71
CA SER A 71 -0.98 17.71 10.59
C SER A 71 -2.17 16.86 11.02
N TRP A 72 -3.22 16.85 10.18
CA TRP A 72 -4.31 15.88 10.32
C TRP A 72 -3.82 14.43 10.29
N TYR A 73 -2.70 14.15 9.66
CA TYR A 73 -2.14 12.81 9.48
C TYR A 73 -1.07 12.44 10.51
N LYS A 74 -0.89 13.25 11.57
CA LYS A 74 0.12 13.04 12.62
C LYS A 74 0.14 11.59 13.12
N GLU A 75 -0.98 11.11 13.67
CA GLU A 75 -1.07 9.78 14.28
C GLU A 75 -0.76 8.66 13.27
N MET A 76 -1.12 8.88 12.01
CA MET A 76 -0.84 7.94 10.92
C MET A 76 0.66 7.79 10.67
N PHE A 77 1.39 8.93 10.55
CA PHE A 77 2.82 8.91 10.31
C PHE A 77 3.60 8.36 11.50
N TYR A 78 3.25 8.77 12.73
CA TYR A 78 3.85 8.20 13.93
C TYR A 78 3.65 6.69 14.01
N PHE A 79 2.45 6.21 13.74
CA PHE A 79 2.17 4.78 13.71
C PHE A 79 3.00 4.05 12.65
N MET A 80 3.15 4.62 11.45
CA MET A 80 3.97 4.04 10.39
C MET A 80 5.45 3.96 10.77
N CYS A 81 6.00 5.02 11.37
CA CYS A 81 7.39 5.05 11.83
C CYS A 81 7.65 3.99 12.90
N LEU A 82 6.72 3.79 13.84
CA LEU A 82 6.87 2.78 14.91
C LEU A 82 6.73 1.35 14.40
N THR A 83 5.92 1.11 13.38
CA THR A 83 5.51 -0.25 12.99
C THR A 83 6.12 -0.76 11.69
N GLY A 84 6.58 0.14 10.83
CA GLY A 84 7.03 -0.21 9.48
C GLY A 84 5.93 -0.84 8.60
N VAL A 85 4.65 -0.61 8.88
CA VAL A 85 3.56 -1.12 8.04
C VAL A 85 3.55 -0.43 6.69
N ARG A 86 3.20 -1.17 5.64
CA ARG A 86 3.02 -0.59 4.31
C ARG A 86 1.78 0.30 4.26
N VAL A 87 1.80 1.32 3.40
CA VAL A 87 0.66 2.24 3.22
C VAL A 87 -0.66 1.51 2.97
N GLY A 88 -0.65 0.46 2.15
CA GLY A 88 -1.85 -0.35 1.92
C GLY A 88 -2.32 -1.12 3.15
N GLU A 89 -1.41 -1.67 3.96
CA GLU A 89 -1.71 -2.36 5.21
C GLU A 89 -2.30 -1.38 6.23
N LEU A 90 -1.71 -0.19 6.34
CA LEU A 90 -2.21 0.90 7.18
C LEU A 90 -3.65 1.28 6.77
N GLY A 91 -3.88 1.54 5.48
CA GLY A 91 -5.21 1.90 4.96
C GLY A 91 -6.25 0.79 5.11
N GLY A 92 -5.82 -0.47 5.17
CA GLY A 92 -6.70 -1.63 5.36
C GLY A 92 -6.93 -2.03 6.82
N MET A 93 -6.29 -1.35 7.78
CA MET A 93 -6.37 -1.68 9.20
C MET A 93 -7.71 -1.30 9.80
N LYS A 94 -8.35 -2.22 10.52
CA LYS A 94 -9.61 -2.00 11.23
C LYS A 94 -9.38 -1.92 12.73
N TRP A 95 -10.28 -1.25 13.47
CA TRP A 95 -10.25 -1.24 14.93
C TRP A 95 -10.35 -2.63 15.54
N SER A 96 -11.01 -3.56 14.87
CA SER A 96 -11.07 -4.98 15.25
C SER A 96 -9.74 -5.72 15.16
N ASP A 97 -8.72 -5.14 14.50
CA ASP A 97 -7.38 -5.72 14.42
C ASP A 97 -6.48 -5.28 15.58
N ILE A 98 -6.96 -4.38 16.45
CA ILE A 98 -6.19 -3.83 17.56
C ILE A 98 -6.68 -4.44 18.86
N ASP A 99 -5.84 -5.26 19.47
CA ASP A 99 -6.09 -5.83 20.80
C ASP A 99 -5.36 -5.01 21.87
N PHE A 100 -6.09 -4.07 22.47
CA PHE A 100 -5.55 -3.22 23.55
C PHE A 100 -5.22 -3.99 24.84
N LYS A 101 -5.86 -5.16 25.07
CA LYS A 101 -5.60 -5.98 26.25
C LYS A 101 -4.29 -6.74 26.11
N LYS A 102 -4.09 -7.36 24.94
CA LYS A 102 -2.85 -8.07 24.62
C LYS A 102 -1.74 -7.14 24.14
N LYS A 103 -2.06 -5.87 23.88
CA LYS A 103 -1.15 -4.87 23.29
C LYS A 103 -0.52 -5.34 21.98
N VAL A 104 -1.38 -5.76 21.05
CA VAL A 104 -0.99 -6.30 19.75
C VAL A 104 -1.85 -5.71 18.62
N VAL A 105 -1.22 -5.41 17.50
CA VAL A 105 -1.88 -5.07 16.23
C VAL A 105 -1.73 -6.24 15.26
N HIS A 106 -2.84 -6.68 14.69
CA HIS A 106 -2.85 -7.74 13.68
C HIS A 106 -2.87 -7.12 12.27
N VAL A 107 -1.83 -7.36 11.49
CA VAL A 107 -1.81 -7.00 10.07
C VAL A 107 -2.40 -8.15 9.26
N ARG A 108 -3.62 -7.99 8.73
CA ARG A 108 -4.37 -9.07 8.09
C ARG A 108 -4.83 -8.75 6.68
N ARG A 109 -4.81 -7.50 6.27
CA ARG A 109 -5.32 -7.04 4.99
C ARG A 109 -4.61 -5.80 4.50
N SER A 110 -4.84 -5.47 3.24
CA SER A 110 -4.32 -4.27 2.61
C SER A 110 -5.44 -3.59 1.83
N LEU A 111 -5.49 -2.27 1.90
CA LEU A 111 -6.36 -1.48 1.03
C LEU A 111 -5.69 -1.35 -0.34
N SER A 112 -6.40 -1.74 -1.37
CA SER A 112 -5.97 -1.63 -2.76
C SER A 112 -6.91 -0.72 -3.53
N CYS A 113 -6.34 0.00 -4.48
CA CYS A 113 -7.10 0.82 -5.42
C CYS A 113 -7.04 0.15 -6.79
N SER A 114 -8.18 -0.12 -7.38
CA SER A 114 -8.29 -0.63 -8.75
C SER A 114 -9.25 0.24 -9.56
N TYR A 115 -9.10 0.20 -10.87
CA TYR A 115 -10.04 0.82 -11.78
C TYR A 115 -10.89 -0.27 -12.44
N TYR A 116 -12.19 -0.12 -12.36
CA TYR A 116 -13.15 -1.00 -13.03
C TYR A 116 -14.09 -0.15 -13.86
N ASN A 117 -14.15 -0.38 -15.16
CA ASN A 117 -14.92 0.43 -16.12
C ASN A 117 -14.63 1.95 -16.02
N GLY A 118 -13.38 2.32 -15.76
CA GLY A 118 -12.97 3.73 -15.61
C GLY A 118 -13.26 4.33 -14.23
N GLU A 119 -13.95 3.63 -13.35
CA GLU A 119 -14.24 4.07 -11.99
C GLU A 119 -13.17 3.57 -11.01
N LYS A 120 -12.69 4.47 -10.15
CA LYS A 120 -11.78 4.14 -9.07
C LYS A 120 -12.52 3.42 -7.95
N ARG A 121 -12.09 2.20 -7.62
CA ARG A 121 -12.65 1.40 -6.52
C ARG A 121 -11.58 1.07 -5.49
N MET A 122 -11.91 1.37 -4.26
CA MET A 122 -11.12 0.96 -3.10
C MET A 122 -11.66 -0.36 -2.58
N MET A 123 -10.79 -1.34 -2.38
CA MET A 123 -11.19 -2.66 -1.86
C MET A 123 -10.15 -3.21 -0.90
N LEU A 124 -10.62 -3.93 0.11
CA LEU A 124 -9.75 -4.67 1.01
C LEU A 124 -9.34 -5.99 0.35
N VAL A 125 -8.06 -6.21 0.26
CA VAL A 125 -7.48 -7.44 -0.29
C VAL A 125 -6.71 -8.19 0.78
N THR A 126 -6.76 -9.51 0.72
CA THR A 126 -5.89 -10.35 1.54
C THR A 126 -4.45 -10.22 1.03
N PRO A 127 -3.45 -10.17 1.89
CA PRO A 127 -2.06 -10.13 1.47
C PRO A 127 -1.72 -11.32 0.56
N LYS A 128 -0.91 -11.06 -0.47
CA LYS A 128 -0.52 -12.08 -1.47
C LYS A 128 0.26 -13.26 -0.89
N THR A 129 0.86 -13.12 0.27
CA THR A 129 1.67 -14.16 0.91
C THR A 129 1.27 -14.33 2.38
N VAL A 130 1.33 -15.56 2.88
CA VAL A 130 1.06 -15.90 4.29
C VAL A 130 1.98 -15.10 5.23
N ASN A 131 3.23 -14.87 4.83
CA ASN A 131 4.20 -14.09 5.62
C ASN A 131 3.85 -12.61 5.78
N SER A 132 2.87 -12.10 5.04
CA SER A 132 2.38 -10.72 5.20
C SER A 132 1.36 -10.59 6.34
N ILE A 133 0.78 -11.71 6.80
CA ILE A 133 -0.07 -11.74 7.98
C ILE A 133 0.85 -11.87 9.19
N ARG A 134 0.84 -10.83 10.04
CA ARG A 134 1.73 -10.75 11.20
C ARG A 134 1.09 -10.00 12.34
N GLU A 135 1.64 -10.20 13.51
CA GLU A 135 1.31 -9.45 14.72
C GLU A 135 2.46 -8.48 15.03
N ILE A 136 2.11 -7.28 15.43
CA ILE A 136 3.04 -6.25 15.86
C ILE A 136 2.71 -5.91 17.31
N PRO A 137 3.62 -6.14 18.27
CA PRO A 137 3.39 -5.73 19.65
C PRO A 137 3.37 -4.21 19.73
N PHE A 138 2.69 -3.66 20.73
CA PHE A 138 2.73 -2.22 20.98
C PHE A 138 4.16 -1.81 21.34
N LEU A 139 4.65 -0.80 20.64
CA LEU A 139 5.98 -0.24 20.80
C LEU A 139 5.84 1.23 21.23
N GLY A 140 6.66 1.66 22.19
CA GLY A 140 6.68 3.05 22.63
C GLY A 140 5.26 3.59 22.94
N GLU A 141 4.94 4.72 22.34
CA GLU A 141 3.70 5.48 22.54
C GLU A 141 2.53 5.02 21.64
N MET A 142 2.60 3.82 21.08
CA MET A 142 1.59 3.33 20.11
C MET A 142 0.17 3.32 20.70
N GLU A 143 0.03 3.01 21.99
CA GLU A 143 -1.28 2.99 22.65
C GLU A 143 -1.89 4.38 22.70
N GLU A 144 -1.09 5.40 23.04
CA GLU A 144 -1.49 6.81 23.08
C GLU A 144 -1.87 7.31 21.69
N ILE A 145 -1.07 6.99 20.68
CA ILE A 145 -1.31 7.33 19.27
C ILE A 145 -2.65 6.76 18.81
N LEU A 146 -2.92 5.48 19.09
CA LEU A 146 -4.16 4.83 18.69
C LEU A 146 -5.38 5.40 19.44
N LYS A 147 -5.23 5.75 20.72
CA LYS A 147 -6.28 6.43 21.49
C LYS A 147 -6.57 7.83 20.96
N ALA A 148 -5.53 8.59 20.62
CA ALA A 148 -5.66 9.91 20.01
C ALA A 148 -6.37 9.82 18.65
N GLN A 149 -5.97 8.88 17.79
CA GLN A 149 -6.61 8.64 16.51
C GLN A 149 -8.10 8.27 16.68
N LYS A 150 -8.44 7.43 17.64
CA LYS A 150 -9.84 7.05 17.89
C LYS A 150 -10.68 8.24 18.34
N LYS A 151 -10.15 9.06 19.25
CA LYS A 151 -10.81 10.29 19.71
C LYS A 151 -11.07 11.26 18.57
N LYS A 152 -10.07 11.48 17.74
CA LYS A 152 -10.13 12.33 16.55
C LYS A 152 -11.16 11.84 15.54
N GLN A 153 -11.15 10.54 15.23
CA GLN A 153 -12.12 9.93 14.32
C GLN A 153 -13.56 10.02 14.85
N ASN A 154 -13.77 9.80 16.15
CA ASN A 154 -15.10 9.93 16.77
C ASN A 154 -15.62 11.37 16.68
N LYS A 155 -14.78 12.37 16.96
CA LYS A 155 -15.13 13.78 16.81
C LYS A 155 -15.53 14.10 15.37
N LEU A 156 -14.76 13.61 14.39
CA LEU A 156 -15.08 13.79 12.97
C LEU A 156 -16.41 13.11 12.59
N LYS A 157 -16.70 11.93 13.11
CA LYS A 157 -17.98 11.23 12.90
C LYS A 157 -19.16 12.04 13.44
N GLU A 158 -19.00 12.64 14.62
CA GLU A 158 -20.02 13.51 15.24
C GLU A 158 -20.24 14.77 14.39
N GLU A 159 -19.19 15.45 13.95
CA GLU A 159 -19.25 16.65 13.11
C GLU A 159 -19.90 16.39 11.73
N LEU A 160 -19.58 15.28 11.11
CA LEU A 160 -20.12 14.90 9.81
C LEU A 160 -21.53 14.31 9.89
N GLY A 161 -21.88 13.65 10.98
CA GLY A 161 -23.18 13.01 11.18
C GLY A 161 -23.55 12.11 9.99
N SER A 162 -24.69 12.40 9.33
CA SER A 162 -25.16 11.64 8.17
C SER A 162 -24.26 11.76 6.91
N ARG A 163 -23.34 12.72 6.89
CA ARG A 163 -22.33 12.86 5.81
C ARG A 163 -21.18 11.87 5.96
N TRP A 164 -20.98 11.31 7.16
CA TRP A 164 -20.01 10.22 7.32
C TRP A 164 -20.48 9.00 6.54
N ARG A 165 -19.79 8.70 5.45
CA ARG A 165 -20.13 7.58 4.57
C ARG A 165 -18.99 6.58 4.54
N SER A 166 -19.34 5.32 4.66
CA SER A 166 -18.43 4.20 4.37
C SER A 166 -19.23 3.08 3.72
N THR A 167 -18.64 2.39 2.78
CA THR A 167 -19.20 1.12 2.28
C THR A 167 -19.05 0.04 3.36
N ASP A 168 -19.87 -1.01 3.29
CA ASP A 168 -19.84 -2.08 4.29
C ASP A 168 -18.45 -2.71 4.45
N ASP A 169 -17.72 -2.86 3.35
CA ASP A 169 -16.37 -3.42 3.34
C ASP A 169 -15.34 -2.49 4.00
N LEU A 170 -15.52 -1.17 3.90
CA LEU A 170 -14.59 -0.16 4.42
C LEU A 170 -15.01 0.41 5.79
N LYS A 171 -16.00 -0.20 6.42
CA LYS A 171 -16.39 0.16 7.79
C LYS A 171 -15.26 -0.14 8.77
N ASP A 172 -15.19 0.68 9.80
CA ASP A 172 -14.35 0.47 10.96
C ASP A 172 -12.83 0.59 10.70
N LEU A 173 -12.42 1.23 9.61
CA LEU A 173 -11.00 1.52 9.36
C LEU A 173 -10.46 2.48 10.42
N VAL A 174 -9.18 2.27 10.81
CA VAL A 174 -8.49 3.10 11.81
C VAL A 174 -8.13 4.46 11.25
N PHE A 175 -7.54 4.48 10.07
CA PHE A 175 -7.06 5.70 9.42
C PHE A 175 -7.96 6.04 8.24
N THR A 176 -8.73 7.10 8.40
CA THR A 176 -9.69 7.59 7.39
C THR A 176 -9.58 9.09 7.27
N THR A 177 -9.95 9.62 6.13
CA THR A 177 -9.99 11.06 5.85
C THR A 177 -11.38 11.67 5.96
N GLY A 178 -12.39 10.88 6.29
CA GLY A 178 -13.80 11.30 6.33
C GLY A 178 -14.54 11.01 5.04
#